data_8c6f0f21780a1aa9c883e58d2996427c
#
_entry.id   8c6f0f21780a1aa9c883e58d2996427c
#
_cell.length_a   1.000
_cell.length_b   1.000
_cell.length_c   1.000
_cell.angle_alpha   90.00
_cell.angle_beta   90.00
_cell.angle_gamma   90.00
#
_symmetry.space_group_name_H-M   'P 1'
#
loop_
_entity.id
_entity.type
_entity.pdbx_description
1 polymer ?
#
loop_
_entity_poly.entity_id
_entity_poly.type
_entity_poly.pdbx_seq_one_letter_code
_entity_poly.pdbx_strand_id
1 'polypeptide(L)'
;MSLGFSDLPVVNKEDDIFEVSNYVNALSAFIKECTTPMTIAIQGTWGAGKTSLMNLIREELGNSVDSIWFNTWQYSQFNMEDELTLTLLSSLSEALEPEQSQRANIGKSILSLASRTALKIGVSTASHFLGEEVGEALQDAGSEAKSIITKNKEQDLSPVQAVKVLKKQFQEAVLNKIGKSSKDRLVFFIDDLDRLNPGKAVEVLEILKLFLDCDKCVFVLAIDYSVVSQGVRVKYGDSIDDSKGRSFFDKIIQVPFKMPTAQYNLKNYVGKFLESIDIKNPSEQMLSNYSQLIEYSIGSNPGAMKRIFNAYLLLSKVTKIKGEQSDWDKEMLFAVLCLQLSFEELYLYLAKNLDECNSQEFMERLYNIDSYRDAEDGDEDNESSILTDDNLKLIGKKYDDQKLRNLLKFMNVFVKVIDQNCDGDLSEDELNGFKGVIDVSSITAAVDNVEVSAKATYSEEDHLQRSLPQIQQIYLHLKEKVLTLDNTSFDPKKVYIAMKVKGHSFATVLFRKKKVALFLIMPFGALNDPKELFSKIGTVQGKVGWNYLLEMRDEIELDYVFEMVKQSYDIANKDN
;
A
#
# COMPACT_ATOMS: atom_id res chain seq x y z
N MET A 1 -21.54 4.49 23.04
CA MET A 1 -20.72 3.55 22.27
C MET A 1 -19.34 4.18 22.04
N SER A 2 -18.26 3.42 22.23
CA SER A 2 -16.92 3.89 21.86
C SER A 2 -16.84 4.01 20.34
N LEU A 3 -16.29 5.13 19.85
CA LEU A 3 -16.15 5.38 18.42
C LEU A 3 -14.83 4.78 17.93
N GLY A 4 -14.86 4.06 16.82
CA GLY A 4 -13.66 3.53 16.16
C GLY A 4 -13.47 2.02 16.28
N PHE A 5 -12.65 1.49 15.38
CA PHE A 5 -12.29 0.08 15.29
C PHE A 5 -10.87 -0.12 15.82
N SER A 6 -10.74 -0.82 16.94
CA SER A 6 -9.43 -1.14 17.51
C SER A 6 -8.63 -2.06 16.59
N ASP A 7 -7.33 -1.80 16.45
CA ASP A 7 -6.40 -2.67 15.70
C ASP A 7 -5.92 -3.87 16.51
N LEU A 8 -6.45 -4.05 17.72
CA LEU A 8 -6.11 -5.21 18.54
C LEU A 8 -6.57 -6.51 17.87
N PRO A 9 -5.74 -7.57 17.94
CA PRO A 9 -6.14 -8.89 17.48
C PRO A 9 -7.36 -9.42 18.24
N VAL A 10 -8.23 -10.12 17.55
CA VAL A 10 -9.35 -10.83 18.16
C VAL A 10 -8.81 -11.94 19.04
N VAL A 11 -9.40 -12.10 20.22
CA VAL A 11 -8.99 -13.11 21.22
C VAL A 11 -10.13 -14.13 21.45
N ASN A 12 -11.39 -13.68 21.41
CA ASN A 12 -12.55 -14.50 21.71
C ASN A 12 -13.36 -14.80 20.45
N LYS A 13 -13.94 -15.99 20.35
CA LYS A 13 -14.79 -16.39 19.22
C LYS A 13 -16.01 -15.48 19.00
N GLU A 14 -16.53 -14.90 20.07
CA GLU A 14 -17.68 -13.98 19.99
C GLU A 14 -17.38 -12.70 19.21
N ASP A 15 -16.10 -12.33 19.13
CA ASP A 15 -15.60 -11.15 18.40
C ASP A 15 -15.25 -11.47 16.93
N ASP A 16 -15.43 -12.73 16.48
CA ASP A 16 -15.16 -13.15 15.11
C ASP A 16 -16.21 -12.64 14.13
N ILE A 17 -15.93 -11.47 13.53
CA ILE A 17 -16.83 -10.83 12.55
C ILE A 17 -16.71 -11.46 11.16
N PHE A 18 -15.56 -12.07 10.85
CA PHE A 18 -15.26 -12.62 9.53
C PHE A 18 -15.67 -14.07 9.35
N GLU A 19 -16.24 -14.69 10.43
CA GLU A 19 -16.76 -16.06 10.42
C GLU A 19 -15.69 -17.10 10.05
N VAL A 20 -14.46 -16.94 10.61
CA VAL A 20 -13.35 -17.85 10.38
C VAL A 20 -13.39 -19.13 11.22
N SER A 21 -14.43 -19.33 12.01
CA SER A 21 -14.59 -20.44 12.97
C SER A 21 -14.38 -21.82 12.33
N ASN A 22 -14.77 -22.04 11.07
CA ASN A 22 -14.54 -23.31 10.36
C ASN A 22 -13.05 -23.62 10.21
N TYR A 23 -12.24 -22.60 9.92
CA TYR A 23 -10.78 -22.73 9.80
C TYR A 23 -10.12 -22.95 11.16
N VAL A 24 -10.60 -22.22 12.20
CA VAL A 24 -10.17 -22.41 13.58
C VAL A 24 -10.39 -23.86 14.01
N ASN A 25 -11.59 -24.39 13.80
CA ASN A 25 -11.94 -25.77 14.18
C ASN A 25 -11.10 -26.79 13.41
N ALA A 26 -10.92 -26.61 12.10
CA ALA A 26 -10.14 -27.52 11.28
C ALA A 26 -8.65 -27.55 11.68
N LEU A 27 -8.03 -26.38 11.87
CA LEU A 27 -6.64 -26.26 12.28
C LEU A 27 -6.43 -26.79 13.70
N SER A 28 -7.35 -26.53 14.61
CA SER A 28 -7.28 -27.03 16.00
C SER A 28 -7.41 -28.55 16.05
N ALA A 29 -8.32 -29.16 15.26
CA ALA A 29 -8.43 -30.60 15.12
C ALA A 29 -7.14 -31.19 14.54
N PHE A 30 -6.61 -30.59 13.47
CA PHE A 30 -5.36 -31.03 12.87
C PHE A 30 -4.19 -30.97 13.87
N ILE A 31 -4.07 -29.86 14.63
CA ILE A 31 -3.03 -29.71 15.68
C ILE A 31 -3.16 -30.79 16.76
N LYS A 32 -4.36 -31.19 17.12
CA LYS A 32 -4.61 -32.25 18.11
C LYS A 32 -4.23 -33.65 17.60
N GLU A 33 -4.37 -33.90 16.31
CA GLU A 33 -4.31 -35.25 15.72
C GLU A 33 -3.06 -35.51 14.87
N CYS A 34 -2.40 -34.46 14.35
CA CYS A 34 -1.24 -34.63 13.46
C CYS A 34 -0.10 -35.41 14.13
N THR A 35 0.72 -36.06 13.29
CA THR A 35 2.00 -36.61 13.74
C THR A 35 2.93 -35.49 14.15
N THR A 36 3.72 -35.68 15.20
CA THR A 36 4.72 -34.73 15.66
C THR A 36 6.13 -35.24 15.36
N PRO A 37 7.10 -34.39 15.09
CA PRO A 37 7.01 -32.92 15.03
C PRO A 37 6.28 -32.41 13.80
N MET A 38 5.58 -31.26 13.93
CA MET A 38 4.84 -30.63 12.84
C MET A 38 5.03 -29.11 12.83
N THR A 39 5.22 -28.54 11.65
CA THR A 39 5.33 -27.08 11.48
C THR A 39 4.25 -26.58 10.51
N ILE A 40 3.42 -25.68 11.01
CA ILE A 40 2.32 -25.06 10.30
C ILE A 40 2.66 -23.57 10.10
N ALA A 41 2.59 -23.05 8.90
CA ALA A 41 2.71 -21.63 8.62
C ALA A 41 1.35 -21.00 8.32
N ILE A 42 0.93 -20.04 9.13
CA ILE A 42 -0.21 -19.18 8.85
C ILE A 42 0.31 -18.01 8.02
N GLN A 43 0.00 -18.03 6.72
CA GLN A 43 0.54 -17.11 5.72
C GLN A 43 -0.47 -16.00 5.40
N GLY A 44 0.00 -14.77 5.34
CA GLY A 44 -0.79 -13.63 4.89
C GLY A 44 -0.02 -12.34 5.05
N THR A 45 -0.44 -11.32 4.31
CA THR A 45 0.12 -9.97 4.42
C THR A 45 -0.14 -9.36 5.80
N TRP A 46 0.52 -8.27 6.09
CA TRP A 46 0.26 -7.54 7.34
C TRP A 46 -1.20 -7.07 7.40
N GLY A 47 -1.83 -7.24 8.57
CA GLY A 47 -3.24 -6.91 8.77
C GLY A 47 -4.23 -7.98 8.29
N ALA A 48 -3.78 -9.10 7.71
CA ALA A 48 -4.65 -10.19 7.25
C ALA A 48 -5.35 -10.97 8.37
N GLY A 49 -5.01 -10.73 9.65
CA GLY A 49 -5.64 -11.37 10.80
C GLY A 49 -4.90 -12.64 11.30
N LYS A 50 -3.62 -12.82 10.95
CA LYS A 50 -2.82 -14.00 11.37
C LYS A 50 -2.83 -14.20 12.89
N THR A 51 -2.50 -13.15 13.65
CA THR A 51 -2.50 -13.17 15.12
C THR A 51 -3.88 -13.50 15.70
N SER A 52 -4.95 -12.94 15.11
CA SER A 52 -6.33 -13.25 15.51
C SER A 52 -6.66 -14.72 15.30
N LEU A 53 -6.32 -15.28 14.14
CA LEU A 53 -6.53 -16.71 13.87
C LEU A 53 -5.76 -17.60 14.87
N MET A 54 -4.50 -17.24 15.16
CA MET A 54 -3.69 -17.99 16.14
C MET A 54 -4.28 -17.91 17.57
N ASN A 55 -4.80 -16.74 17.98
CA ASN A 55 -5.48 -16.59 19.26
C ASN A 55 -6.73 -17.48 19.34
N LEU A 56 -7.57 -17.44 18.29
CA LEU A 56 -8.78 -18.27 18.24
C LEU A 56 -8.46 -19.76 18.22
N ILE A 57 -7.39 -20.19 17.54
CA ILE A 57 -6.89 -21.58 17.59
C ILE A 57 -6.46 -21.93 19.03
N ARG A 58 -5.72 -21.04 19.68
CA ARG A 58 -5.26 -21.24 21.07
C ARG A 58 -6.44 -21.34 22.02
N GLU A 59 -7.45 -20.51 21.88
CA GLU A 59 -8.70 -20.58 22.65
C GLU A 59 -9.42 -21.93 22.42
N GLU A 60 -9.57 -22.38 21.16
CA GLU A 60 -10.21 -23.66 20.81
C GLU A 60 -9.42 -24.89 21.32
N LEU A 61 -8.10 -24.81 21.32
CA LEU A 61 -7.25 -25.85 21.91
C LEU A 61 -7.43 -25.91 23.41
N GLY A 62 -7.63 -24.77 24.07
CA GLY A 62 -7.90 -24.63 25.50
C GLY A 62 -6.96 -25.48 26.35
N ASN A 63 -7.51 -26.26 27.27
CA ASN A 63 -6.77 -27.14 28.15
C ASN A 63 -6.42 -28.51 27.54
N SER A 64 -6.69 -28.76 26.25
CA SER A 64 -6.40 -30.05 25.63
C SER A 64 -4.90 -30.24 25.32
N VAL A 65 -4.16 -29.16 25.12
CA VAL A 65 -2.72 -29.15 24.88
C VAL A 65 -2.04 -28.06 25.73
N ASP A 66 -0.75 -28.20 25.96
CA ASP A 66 0.05 -27.08 26.46
C ASP A 66 0.44 -26.17 25.31
N SER A 67 0.45 -24.86 25.54
CA SER A 67 0.84 -23.88 24.51
C SER A 67 1.79 -22.83 25.06
N ILE A 68 2.75 -22.45 24.24
CA ILE A 68 3.71 -21.37 24.49
C ILE A 68 3.53 -20.34 23.38
N TRP A 69 3.42 -19.06 23.77
CA TRP A 69 3.33 -17.95 22.82
C TRP A 69 4.62 -17.14 22.84
N PHE A 70 5.16 -16.89 21.66
CA PHE A 70 6.33 -16.04 21.48
C PHE A 70 6.05 -14.97 20.42
N ASN A 71 6.26 -13.70 20.78
CA ASN A 71 6.13 -12.58 19.86
C ASN A 71 7.53 -12.04 19.52
N THR A 72 7.97 -12.24 18.29
CA THR A 72 9.33 -11.88 17.84
C THR A 72 9.56 -10.38 17.81
N TRP A 73 8.50 -9.59 17.53
CA TRP A 73 8.62 -8.14 17.40
C TRP A 73 8.91 -7.43 18.72
N GLN A 74 8.40 -7.94 19.85
CA GLN A 74 8.69 -7.36 21.16
C GLN A 74 10.19 -7.29 21.46
N TYR A 75 10.94 -8.24 20.96
CA TYR A 75 12.39 -8.31 21.20
C TYR A 75 13.19 -7.50 20.20
N SER A 76 12.67 -7.22 19.01
CA SER A 76 13.35 -6.39 18.01
C SER A 76 13.33 -4.90 18.35
N GLN A 77 12.32 -4.41 19.08
CA GLN A 77 12.15 -3.00 19.43
C GLN A 77 13.20 -2.46 20.41
N PHE A 78 13.85 -3.31 21.18
CA PHE A 78 14.82 -2.90 22.20
C PHE A 78 16.27 -2.87 21.70
N ASN A 79 16.52 -2.69 20.41
CA ASN A 79 17.85 -2.75 19.78
C ASN A 79 18.60 -4.09 20.01
N MET A 80 17.87 -5.14 20.30
CA MET A 80 18.41 -6.49 20.49
C MET A 80 18.45 -7.29 19.18
N GLU A 81 18.46 -6.62 18.03
CA GLU A 81 18.44 -7.30 16.71
C GLU A 81 19.63 -8.24 16.54
N ASP A 82 20.80 -7.88 17.04
CA ASP A 82 22.00 -8.73 17.01
C ASP A 82 21.93 -9.90 18.00
N GLU A 83 21.07 -9.81 19.01
CA GLU A 83 20.87 -10.80 20.06
C GLU A 83 19.54 -11.56 19.93
N LEU A 84 18.71 -11.21 18.93
CA LEU A 84 17.35 -11.74 18.76
C LEU A 84 17.31 -13.27 18.78
N THR A 85 18.27 -13.88 18.15
CA THR A 85 18.46 -15.32 18.09
C THR A 85 18.63 -15.96 19.48
N LEU A 86 19.50 -15.35 20.29
CA LEU A 86 19.78 -15.85 21.65
C LEU A 86 18.59 -15.61 22.56
N THR A 87 17.99 -14.45 22.42
CA THR A 87 16.79 -14.06 23.16
C THR A 87 15.63 -15.00 22.85
N LEU A 88 15.44 -15.38 21.57
CA LEU A 88 14.45 -16.38 21.18
C LEU A 88 14.71 -17.72 21.87
N LEU A 89 15.93 -18.23 21.78
CA LEU A 89 16.29 -19.51 22.39
C LEU A 89 16.09 -19.51 23.91
N SER A 90 16.46 -18.42 24.55
CA SER A 90 16.27 -18.24 25.99
C SER A 90 14.82 -18.20 26.38
N SER A 91 14.06 -17.35 25.73
CA SER A 91 12.64 -17.19 26.05
C SER A 91 11.86 -18.47 25.81
N LEU A 92 12.18 -19.22 24.74
CA LEU A 92 11.59 -20.53 24.52
C LEU A 92 11.99 -21.54 25.60
N SER A 93 13.27 -21.50 26.02
CA SER A 93 13.75 -22.38 27.09
C SER A 93 13.14 -22.01 28.44
N GLU A 94 12.98 -20.73 28.72
CA GLU A 94 12.39 -20.23 29.96
C GLU A 94 10.89 -20.57 30.05
N ALA A 95 10.17 -20.45 28.95
CA ALA A 95 8.76 -20.80 28.85
C ALA A 95 8.48 -22.31 29.04
N LEU A 96 9.50 -23.16 28.88
CA LEU A 96 9.42 -24.58 29.24
C LEU A 96 9.47 -24.83 30.72
N GLU A 97 9.74 -23.80 31.56
CA GLU A 97 9.86 -23.91 33.05
C GLU A 97 10.79 -25.05 33.49
N PRO A 98 12.03 -25.11 32.95
CA PRO A 98 12.96 -26.18 33.32
C PRO A 98 13.35 -26.10 34.81
N GLU A 99 13.72 -27.22 35.36
CA GLU A 99 14.29 -27.24 36.70
C GLU A 99 15.61 -26.43 36.77
N GLN A 100 15.96 -25.90 37.92
CA GLN A 100 17.11 -25.00 38.08
C GLN A 100 18.41 -25.55 37.47
N SER A 101 18.67 -26.86 37.67
CA SER A 101 19.82 -27.56 37.09
C SER A 101 19.79 -27.62 35.55
N GLN A 102 18.61 -27.82 34.96
CA GLN A 102 18.42 -27.84 33.52
C GLN A 102 18.55 -26.44 32.93
N ARG A 103 17.98 -25.42 33.58
CA ARG A 103 18.08 -24.01 33.18
C ARG A 103 19.53 -23.57 33.07
N ALA A 104 20.37 -23.88 34.07
CA ALA A 104 21.79 -23.56 34.07
C ALA A 104 22.54 -24.27 32.90
N ASN A 105 22.19 -25.52 32.60
CA ASN A 105 22.82 -26.28 31.52
C ASN A 105 22.42 -25.76 30.14
N ILE A 106 21.14 -25.45 29.90
CA ILE A 106 20.65 -24.84 28.68
C ILE A 106 21.32 -23.48 28.47
N GLY A 107 21.37 -22.62 29.50
CA GLY A 107 22.03 -21.32 29.45
C GLY A 107 23.51 -21.42 29.05
N LYS A 108 24.26 -22.37 29.63
CA LYS A 108 25.67 -22.63 29.27
C LYS A 108 25.81 -23.07 27.80
N SER A 109 24.91 -23.90 27.32
CA SER A 109 24.94 -24.38 25.94
C SER A 109 24.63 -23.25 24.93
N ILE A 110 23.66 -22.38 25.22
CA ILE A 110 23.34 -21.19 24.43
C ILE A 110 24.54 -20.24 24.41
N LEU A 111 25.15 -19.96 25.58
CA LEU A 111 26.31 -19.09 25.69
C LEU A 111 27.54 -19.66 24.92
N SER A 112 27.77 -20.98 25.03
CA SER A 112 28.82 -21.67 24.28
C SER A 112 28.61 -21.55 22.76
N LEU A 113 27.38 -21.65 22.26
CA LEU A 113 27.04 -21.48 20.86
C LEU A 113 27.29 -20.03 20.41
N ALA A 114 26.85 -19.06 21.20
CA ALA A 114 27.00 -17.65 20.93
C ALA A 114 28.47 -17.18 20.87
N SER A 115 29.28 -17.62 21.81
CA SER A 115 30.72 -17.26 21.87
C SER A 115 31.52 -17.75 20.65
N ARG A 116 31.03 -18.79 19.96
CA ARG A 116 31.71 -19.42 18.81
C ARG A 116 31.19 -18.95 17.45
N THR A 117 29.98 -18.38 17.38
CA THR A 117 29.35 -17.95 16.14
C THR A 117 29.57 -16.46 15.85
N ALA A 118 30.49 -15.78 16.53
CA ALA A 118 30.70 -14.33 16.46
C ALA A 118 29.46 -13.48 16.82
N LEU A 119 28.46 -14.07 17.45
CA LEU A 119 27.31 -13.36 17.98
C LEU A 119 27.79 -12.51 19.17
N LYS A 120 27.62 -11.20 19.09
CA LYS A 120 27.93 -10.29 20.20
C LYS A 120 26.88 -10.49 21.31
N ILE A 121 27.32 -10.96 22.45
CA ILE A 121 26.44 -11.11 23.62
C ILE A 121 26.62 -9.89 24.51
N GLY A 122 25.53 -9.21 24.84
CA GLY A 122 25.51 -8.20 25.89
C GLY A 122 25.60 -8.83 27.28
N VAL A 123 26.25 -8.13 28.20
CA VAL A 123 26.41 -8.59 29.60
C VAL A 123 25.05 -8.82 30.28
N SER A 124 24.03 -8.03 29.95
CA SER A 124 22.67 -8.16 30.45
C SER A 124 22.00 -9.47 30.05
N THR A 125 22.28 -9.97 28.84
CA THR A 125 21.73 -11.23 28.35
C THR A 125 22.39 -12.43 29.05
N ALA A 126 23.70 -12.37 29.28
CA ALA A 126 24.42 -13.41 29.98
C ALA A 126 23.96 -13.56 31.46
N SER A 127 23.64 -12.47 32.15
CA SER A 127 23.15 -12.50 33.55
C SER A 127 21.77 -13.16 33.67
N HIS A 128 20.90 -12.91 32.67
CA HIS A 128 19.57 -13.51 32.66
C HIS A 128 19.59 -15.05 32.54
N PHE A 129 20.63 -15.62 31.89
CA PHE A 129 20.77 -17.05 31.65
C PHE A 129 21.46 -17.81 32.77
N LEU A 130 22.38 -17.16 33.42
CA LEU A 130 23.27 -17.82 34.39
C LEU A 130 22.83 -17.63 35.84
N GLY A 131 21.76 -16.86 36.07
CA GLY A 131 21.28 -16.45 37.37
C GLY A 131 21.99 -15.21 37.91
N GLU A 132 21.35 -14.52 38.90
CA GLU A 132 21.84 -13.26 39.46
C GLU A 132 23.27 -13.38 40.04
N GLU A 133 23.60 -14.49 40.68
CA GLU A 133 24.93 -14.72 41.26
C GLU A 133 26.07 -14.71 40.22
N VAL A 134 25.81 -15.16 39.00
CA VAL A 134 26.82 -15.16 37.91
C VAL A 134 26.77 -13.83 37.13
N GLY A 135 25.60 -13.17 37.11
CA GLY A 135 25.43 -11.85 36.53
C GLY A 135 26.19 -10.77 37.27
N GLU A 136 26.15 -10.76 38.61
CA GLU A 136 26.93 -9.85 39.46
C GLU A 136 28.44 -10.11 39.32
N ALA A 137 28.88 -11.35 39.26
CA ALA A 137 30.28 -11.70 39.01
C ALA A 137 30.78 -11.28 37.62
N LEU A 138 29.90 -11.20 36.61
CA LEU A 138 30.24 -10.73 35.28
C LEU A 138 30.24 -9.19 35.17
N GLN A 139 29.48 -8.47 36.00
CA GLN A 139 29.50 -7.01 36.06
C GLN A 139 30.75 -6.47 36.77
N ASP A 140 31.19 -7.14 37.83
CA ASP A 140 32.39 -6.73 38.60
C ASP A 140 33.72 -7.10 37.91
N ALA A 141 33.70 -8.07 37.00
CA ALA A 141 34.89 -8.66 36.42
C ALA A 141 35.11 -8.30 34.94
N GLY A 142 35.21 -7.04 34.58
CA GLY A 142 35.47 -6.60 33.20
C GLY A 142 36.69 -7.20 32.49
N SER A 143 37.66 -7.75 33.21
CA SER A 143 38.82 -8.50 32.72
C SER A 143 38.76 -9.99 33.04
N GLU A 144 38.12 -10.38 34.14
CA GLU A 144 37.99 -11.78 34.60
C GLU A 144 36.82 -12.51 33.90
N ALA A 145 35.77 -11.82 33.43
CA ALA A 145 34.73 -12.43 32.59
C ALA A 145 35.32 -13.04 31.31
N LYS A 146 36.32 -12.38 30.71
CA LYS A 146 37.10 -12.98 29.64
C LYS A 146 37.86 -14.24 30.07
N SER A 147 38.29 -14.33 31.33
CA SER A 147 39.03 -15.48 31.87
C SER A 147 38.11 -16.65 32.23
N ILE A 148 36.87 -16.40 32.66
CA ILE A 148 35.85 -17.44 32.92
C ILE A 148 35.35 -18.04 31.59
N ILE A 149 35.13 -17.22 30.58
CA ILE A 149 34.85 -17.67 29.22
C ILE A 149 36.02 -18.48 28.63
N THR A 150 37.27 -18.12 29.00
CA THR A 150 38.46 -18.84 28.55
C THR A 150 38.81 -20.06 29.43
N LYS A 151 38.43 -20.08 30.71
CA LYS A 151 38.67 -21.25 31.58
C LYS A 151 37.70 -22.41 31.35
N ASN A 152 36.51 -22.17 30.79
CA ASN A 152 35.62 -23.23 30.32
C ASN A 152 36.05 -23.86 28.98
N LYS A 153 37.28 -23.62 28.53
CA LYS A 153 37.89 -24.28 27.36
C LYS A 153 38.16 -25.77 27.52
N GLU A 154 37.92 -26.35 28.71
CA GLU A 154 38.22 -27.77 28.96
C GLU A 154 37.16 -28.77 28.46
N GLN A 155 36.03 -28.31 27.90
CA GLN A 155 35.20 -29.15 27.03
C GLN A 155 35.10 -28.50 25.65
N ASP A 156 36.05 -28.85 24.79
CA ASP A 156 36.13 -28.42 23.40
C ASP A 156 35.02 -29.06 22.54
N LEU A 157 33.77 -28.72 22.86
CA LEU A 157 32.65 -29.10 22.00
C LEU A 157 32.74 -28.30 20.72
N SER A 158 32.78 -28.96 19.57
CA SER A 158 32.65 -28.28 18.29
C SER A 158 31.29 -27.57 18.21
N PRO A 159 31.08 -26.53 17.38
CA PRO A 159 29.78 -25.88 17.21
C PRO A 159 28.65 -26.87 16.93
N VAL A 160 28.93 -27.91 16.16
CA VAL A 160 27.98 -29.00 15.84
C VAL A 160 27.59 -29.79 17.10
N GLN A 161 28.55 -30.04 17.99
CA GLN A 161 28.27 -30.73 19.25
C GLN A 161 27.47 -29.84 20.20
N ALA A 162 27.76 -28.55 20.28
CA ALA A 162 27.00 -27.59 21.09
C ALA A 162 25.52 -27.52 20.64
N VAL A 163 25.25 -27.48 19.35
CA VAL A 163 23.88 -27.57 18.80
C VAL A 163 23.20 -28.87 19.18
N LYS A 164 23.89 -30.01 19.07
CA LYS A 164 23.31 -31.33 19.46
C LYS A 164 22.97 -31.40 20.95
N VAL A 165 23.85 -30.87 21.82
CA VAL A 165 23.60 -30.82 23.26
C VAL A 165 22.42 -29.93 23.59
N LEU A 166 22.37 -28.72 23.02
CA LEU A 166 21.26 -27.79 23.21
C LEU A 166 19.92 -28.39 22.75
N LYS A 167 19.90 -29.04 21.59
CA LYS A 167 18.71 -29.71 21.08
C LYS A 167 18.23 -30.83 22.03
N LYS A 168 19.16 -31.63 22.56
CA LYS A 168 18.82 -32.70 23.53
C LYS A 168 18.24 -32.12 24.80
N GLN A 169 18.85 -31.05 25.34
CA GLN A 169 18.38 -30.36 26.55
C GLN A 169 16.97 -29.74 26.33
N PHE A 170 16.74 -29.15 25.16
CA PHE A 170 15.43 -28.63 24.79
C PHE A 170 14.37 -29.74 24.73
N GLN A 171 14.70 -30.86 24.09
CA GLN A 171 13.80 -32.04 24.00
C GLN A 171 13.47 -32.60 25.40
N GLU A 172 14.45 -32.68 26.27
CA GLU A 172 14.24 -33.12 27.69
C GLU A 172 13.33 -32.16 28.45
N ALA A 173 13.50 -30.84 28.27
CA ALA A 173 12.64 -29.80 28.86
C ALA A 173 11.19 -29.90 28.35
N VAL A 174 11.00 -30.12 27.04
CA VAL A 174 9.66 -30.36 26.42
C VAL A 174 8.99 -31.59 27.05
N LEU A 175 9.70 -32.71 27.12
CA LEU A 175 9.16 -33.94 27.70
C LEU A 175 8.80 -33.80 29.18
N ASN A 176 9.61 -33.06 29.94
CA ASN A 176 9.33 -32.80 31.37
C ASN A 176 8.08 -31.91 31.52
N LYS A 177 7.91 -30.88 30.68
CA LYS A 177 6.72 -30.02 30.73
C LYS A 177 5.45 -30.82 30.39
N ILE A 178 5.46 -31.59 29.34
CA ILE A 178 4.35 -32.47 28.95
C ILE A 178 4.07 -33.52 30.04
N GLY A 179 5.10 -34.13 30.61
CA GLY A 179 4.96 -35.11 31.70
C GLY A 179 4.31 -34.53 32.97
N LYS A 180 4.62 -33.26 33.32
CA LYS A 180 4.00 -32.56 34.44
C LYS A 180 2.53 -32.23 34.21
N SER A 181 2.17 -31.88 32.98
CA SER A 181 0.80 -31.48 32.60
C SER A 181 -0.10 -32.66 32.19
N SER A 182 0.48 -33.84 31.99
CA SER A 182 -0.22 -35.03 31.47
C SER A 182 -0.86 -34.81 30.09
N LYS A 183 -0.24 -33.97 29.26
CA LYS A 183 -0.66 -33.70 27.89
C LYS A 183 0.14 -34.55 26.88
N ASP A 184 -0.37 -34.64 25.65
CA ASP A 184 0.30 -35.47 24.65
C ASP A 184 1.30 -34.70 23.81
N ARG A 185 1.16 -33.37 23.75
CA ARG A 185 1.96 -32.48 22.91
C ARG A 185 2.06 -31.05 23.44
N LEU A 186 3.05 -30.32 22.94
CA LEU A 186 3.27 -28.91 23.19
C LEU A 186 3.16 -28.12 21.89
N VAL A 187 2.41 -27.01 21.90
CA VAL A 187 2.22 -26.15 20.75
C VAL A 187 2.95 -24.82 20.97
N PHE A 188 3.85 -24.49 20.05
CA PHE A 188 4.56 -23.21 20.04
C PHE A 188 3.89 -22.29 19.01
N PHE A 189 3.34 -21.17 19.45
CA PHE A 189 2.85 -20.09 18.60
C PHE A 189 3.94 -19.03 18.50
N ILE A 190 4.42 -18.78 17.29
CA ILE A 190 5.47 -17.79 17.01
C ILE A 190 4.91 -16.73 16.07
N ASP A 191 4.73 -15.54 16.60
CA ASP A 191 4.04 -14.44 15.95
C ASP A 191 4.96 -13.29 15.54
N ASP A 192 4.48 -12.43 14.64
CA ASP A 192 5.13 -11.19 14.21
C ASP A 192 6.52 -11.37 13.54
N LEU A 193 6.80 -12.53 12.94
CA LEU A 193 8.02 -12.76 12.16
C LEU A 193 8.15 -11.80 10.95
N ASP A 194 7.05 -11.37 10.40
CA ASP A 194 6.96 -10.45 9.26
C ASP A 194 7.22 -8.98 9.63
N ARG A 195 7.33 -8.66 10.91
CA ARG A 195 7.72 -7.33 11.38
C ARG A 195 9.23 -7.16 11.56
N LEU A 196 9.98 -8.24 11.46
CA LEU A 196 11.43 -8.21 11.53
C LEU A 196 12.02 -7.70 10.21
N ASN A 197 13.26 -7.17 10.29
CA ASN A 197 14.05 -7.00 9.07
C ASN A 197 14.10 -8.33 8.28
N PRO A 198 13.87 -8.35 6.96
CA PRO A 198 13.79 -9.59 6.19
C PRO A 198 14.95 -10.55 6.40
N GLY A 199 16.20 -10.06 6.47
CA GLY A 199 17.38 -10.87 6.77
C GLY A 199 17.33 -11.53 8.15
N LYS A 200 16.84 -10.79 9.16
CA LYS A 200 16.67 -11.30 10.53
C LYS A 200 15.53 -12.32 10.64
N ALA A 201 14.45 -12.14 9.91
CA ALA A 201 13.37 -13.13 9.85
C ALA A 201 13.90 -14.48 9.35
N VAL A 202 14.74 -14.49 8.33
CA VAL A 202 15.39 -15.72 7.82
C VAL A 202 16.33 -16.31 8.87
N GLU A 203 17.14 -15.51 9.58
CA GLU A 203 17.99 -16.01 10.67
C GLU A 203 17.19 -16.70 11.78
N VAL A 204 16.09 -16.09 12.20
CA VAL A 204 15.17 -16.69 13.19
C VAL A 204 14.61 -18.01 12.70
N LEU A 205 14.17 -18.09 11.44
CA LEU A 205 13.67 -19.34 10.86
C LEU A 205 14.73 -20.43 10.79
N GLU A 206 15.98 -20.10 10.45
CA GLU A 206 17.09 -21.06 10.44
C GLU A 206 17.38 -21.64 11.82
N ILE A 207 17.26 -20.81 12.86
CA ILE A 207 17.48 -21.26 14.24
C ILE A 207 16.30 -22.08 14.72
N LEU A 208 15.08 -21.62 14.48
CA LEU A 208 13.90 -22.43 14.76
C LEU A 208 14.02 -23.82 14.14
N LYS A 209 14.54 -23.92 12.92
CA LYS A 209 14.76 -25.20 12.24
C LYS A 209 15.59 -26.19 13.07
N LEU A 210 16.49 -25.73 13.93
CA LEU A 210 17.24 -26.61 14.82
C LEU A 210 16.35 -27.34 15.84
N PHE A 211 15.17 -26.79 16.13
CA PHE A 211 14.24 -27.30 17.15
C PHE A 211 12.92 -27.85 16.54
N LEU A 212 12.64 -27.54 15.26
CA LEU A 212 11.39 -27.95 14.60
C LEU A 212 11.23 -29.47 14.47
N ASP A 213 12.27 -30.23 14.72
CA ASP A 213 12.27 -31.71 14.72
C ASP A 213 12.24 -32.32 16.14
N CYS A 214 11.89 -31.52 17.18
CA CYS A 214 11.66 -32.01 18.52
C CYS A 214 10.35 -32.79 18.62
N ASP A 215 10.44 -34.00 19.19
CA ASP A 215 9.28 -34.88 19.36
C ASP A 215 8.18 -34.21 20.19
N LYS A 216 6.94 -34.55 19.89
CA LYS A 216 5.73 -34.05 20.56
C LYS A 216 5.51 -32.54 20.45
N CYS A 217 6.22 -31.84 19.56
CA CYS A 217 6.06 -30.41 19.31
C CYS A 217 5.25 -30.15 18.04
N VAL A 218 4.39 -29.12 18.11
CA VAL A 218 3.76 -28.49 16.95
C VAL A 218 4.13 -27.02 16.96
N PHE A 219 4.66 -26.52 15.84
CA PHE A 219 5.03 -25.12 15.68
C PHE A 219 4.03 -24.45 14.73
N VAL A 220 3.42 -23.37 15.18
CA VAL A 220 2.49 -22.54 14.41
C VAL A 220 3.14 -21.16 14.23
N LEU A 221 3.53 -20.84 13.00
CA LEU A 221 4.30 -19.64 12.68
C LEU A 221 3.42 -18.66 11.88
N ALA A 222 3.32 -17.40 12.34
CA ALA A 222 2.72 -16.33 11.55
C ALA A 222 3.79 -15.75 10.61
N ILE A 223 3.59 -15.85 9.31
CA ILE A 223 4.60 -15.53 8.30
C ILE A 223 3.96 -14.77 7.13
N ASP A 224 4.69 -13.79 6.60
CA ASP A 224 4.49 -13.29 5.25
C ASP A 224 5.58 -13.86 4.33
N TYR A 225 5.15 -14.64 3.33
CA TYR A 225 6.08 -15.26 2.38
C TYR A 225 6.94 -14.24 1.63
N SER A 226 6.42 -13.04 1.35
CA SER A 226 7.15 -11.98 0.65
C SER A 226 8.35 -11.50 1.47
N VAL A 227 8.18 -11.36 2.79
CA VAL A 227 9.26 -10.97 3.71
C VAL A 227 10.34 -12.05 3.77
N VAL A 228 9.96 -13.32 3.83
CA VAL A 228 10.92 -14.44 3.83
C VAL A 228 11.67 -14.49 2.50
N SER A 229 10.99 -14.37 1.36
CA SER A 229 11.61 -14.36 0.04
C SER A 229 12.62 -13.21 -0.10
N GLN A 230 12.24 -12.01 0.32
CA GLN A 230 13.13 -10.86 0.37
C GLN A 230 14.34 -11.11 1.28
N GLY A 231 14.13 -11.68 2.45
CA GLY A 231 15.20 -12.00 3.39
C GLY A 231 16.20 -13.01 2.84
N VAL A 232 15.74 -14.01 2.09
CA VAL A 232 16.61 -14.97 1.39
C VAL A 232 17.46 -14.26 0.33
N ARG A 233 16.89 -13.33 -0.43
CA ARG A 233 17.64 -12.50 -1.40
C ARG A 233 18.71 -11.64 -0.71
N VAL A 234 18.34 -10.95 0.37
CA VAL A 234 19.28 -10.11 1.15
C VAL A 234 20.43 -10.94 1.69
N LYS A 235 20.16 -12.16 2.20
CA LYS A 235 21.18 -12.99 2.86
C LYS A 235 22.09 -13.71 1.87
N TYR A 236 21.56 -14.17 0.74
CA TYR A 236 22.27 -15.05 -0.20
C TYR A 236 22.57 -14.40 -1.55
N GLY A 237 22.17 -13.14 -1.76
CA GLY A 237 22.41 -12.31 -2.96
C GLY A 237 21.27 -12.31 -3.97
N ASP A 238 21.18 -11.23 -4.75
CA ASP A 238 20.10 -10.96 -5.73
C ASP A 238 20.07 -11.92 -6.94
N SER A 239 21.16 -12.67 -7.17
CA SER A 239 21.22 -13.70 -8.23
C SER A 239 20.37 -14.95 -7.91
N ILE A 240 19.68 -14.95 -6.77
CA ILE A 240 18.84 -16.04 -6.32
C ILE A 240 17.43 -15.85 -6.86
N ASP A 241 17.03 -16.75 -7.76
CA ASP A 241 15.67 -16.86 -8.27
C ASP A 241 14.64 -17.15 -7.15
N ASP A 242 13.39 -16.72 -7.34
CA ASP A 242 12.26 -16.96 -6.43
C ASP A 242 12.05 -18.44 -6.08
N SER A 243 12.51 -19.34 -6.96
CA SER A 243 12.50 -20.80 -6.71
C SER A 243 13.30 -21.19 -5.47
N LYS A 244 14.41 -20.51 -5.15
CA LYS A 244 15.22 -20.80 -3.95
C LYS A 244 14.58 -20.28 -2.67
N GLY A 245 13.89 -19.13 -2.72
CA GLY A 245 13.09 -18.64 -1.60
C GLY A 245 11.99 -19.65 -1.26
N ARG A 246 11.31 -20.17 -2.27
CA ARG A 246 10.30 -21.24 -2.10
C ARG A 246 10.92 -22.52 -1.56
N SER A 247 12.05 -22.96 -2.12
CA SER A 247 12.76 -24.16 -1.63
C SER A 247 13.26 -24.04 -0.19
N PHE A 248 13.65 -22.82 0.26
CA PHE A 248 14.00 -22.56 1.65
C PHE A 248 12.77 -22.73 2.56
N PHE A 249 11.65 -22.14 2.15
CA PHE A 249 10.39 -22.20 2.87
C PHE A 249 9.88 -23.64 3.00
N ASP A 250 9.86 -24.39 1.90
CA ASP A 250 9.38 -25.79 1.84
C ASP A 250 10.21 -26.75 2.73
N LYS A 251 11.47 -26.38 3.04
CA LYS A 251 12.32 -27.17 3.95
C LYS A 251 12.00 -26.94 5.44
N ILE A 252 11.29 -25.87 5.76
CA ILE A 252 10.95 -25.49 7.13
C ILE A 252 9.48 -25.81 7.42
N ILE A 253 8.60 -25.52 6.48
CA ILE A 253 7.15 -25.58 6.65
C ILE A 253 6.61 -26.86 6.02
N GLN A 254 5.93 -27.67 6.84
CA GLN A 254 5.26 -28.89 6.36
C GLN A 254 3.81 -28.63 5.94
N VAL A 255 3.13 -27.70 6.62
CA VAL A 255 1.74 -27.33 6.30
C VAL A 255 1.62 -25.83 6.08
N PRO A 256 1.61 -25.36 4.83
CA PRO A 256 1.31 -23.98 4.52
C PRO A 256 -0.21 -23.74 4.57
N PHE A 257 -0.66 -22.81 5.41
CA PHE A 257 -2.05 -22.37 5.49
C PHE A 257 -2.11 -20.89 5.11
N LYS A 258 -2.73 -20.57 3.98
CA LYS A 258 -2.94 -19.18 3.55
C LYS A 258 -4.20 -18.63 4.19
N MET A 259 -4.12 -17.40 4.76
CA MET A 259 -5.28 -16.70 5.30
C MET A 259 -6.39 -16.60 4.24
N PRO A 260 -7.63 -17.03 4.56
CA PRO A 260 -8.73 -17.11 3.59
C PRO A 260 -9.41 -15.74 3.39
N THR A 261 -8.63 -14.69 3.17
CA THR A 261 -9.15 -13.32 3.08
C THR A 261 -10.19 -13.14 1.98
N ALA A 262 -10.08 -13.86 0.87
CA ALA A 262 -11.07 -13.83 -0.21
C ALA A 262 -12.44 -14.46 0.17
N GLN A 263 -12.51 -15.20 1.27
CA GLN A 263 -13.71 -15.88 1.74
C GLN A 263 -14.34 -15.21 2.97
N TYR A 264 -13.79 -14.06 3.39
CA TYR A 264 -14.35 -13.29 4.49
C TYR A 264 -15.73 -12.76 4.14
N ASN A 265 -16.64 -12.78 5.11
CA ASN A 265 -17.99 -12.23 4.94
C ASN A 265 -17.94 -10.69 4.94
N LEU A 266 -17.53 -10.13 3.79
CA LEU A 266 -17.34 -8.70 3.62
C LEU A 266 -18.64 -7.91 3.81
N LYS A 267 -19.78 -8.44 3.30
CA LYS A 267 -21.09 -7.79 3.44
C LYS A 267 -21.51 -7.64 4.90
N ASN A 268 -21.28 -8.66 5.72
CA ASN A 268 -21.58 -8.60 7.16
C ASN A 268 -20.71 -7.54 7.87
N TYR A 269 -19.43 -7.48 7.51
CA TYR A 269 -18.51 -6.51 8.10
C TYR A 269 -18.86 -5.07 7.69
N VAL A 270 -19.18 -4.84 6.41
CA VAL A 270 -19.68 -3.55 5.89
C VAL A 270 -21.00 -3.17 6.56
N GLY A 271 -21.92 -4.10 6.72
CA GLY A 271 -23.19 -3.85 7.40
C GLY A 271 -23.01 -3.31 8.83
N LYS A 272 -22.14 -3.95 9.62
CA LYS A 272 -21.78 -3.47 10.98
C LYS A 272 -21.11 -2.09 10.96
N PHE A 273 -20.29 -1.81 9.95
CA PHE A 273 -19.72 -0.48 9.77
C PHE A 273 -20.80 0.56 9.48
N LEU A 274 -21.69 0.30 8.54
CA LEU A 274 -22.77 1.22 8.18
C LEU A 274 -23.70 1.51 9.37
N GLU A 275 -24.02 0.50 10.18
CA GLU A 275 -24.75 0.69 11.43
C GLU A 275 -24.01 1.63 12.40
N SER A 276 -22.67 1.54 12.46
CA SER A 276 -21.86 2.39 13.34
C SER A 276 -21.85 3.88 12.95
N ILE A 277 -22.22 4.19 11.72
CA ILE A 277 -22.33 5.56 11.17
C ILE A 277 -23.79 6.04 11.02
N ASP A 278 -24.71 5.39 11.74
CA ASP A 278 -26.14 5.70 11.77
C ASP A 278 -26.90 5.42 10.45
N ILE A 279 -26.33 4.64 9.53
CA ILE A 279 -27.05 4.13 8.35
C ILE A 279 -27.77 2.83 8.75
N LYS A 280 -29.04 2.96 9.07
CA LYS A 280 -29.91 1.83 9.43
C LYS A 280 -30.58 1.28 8.18
N ASN A 281 -30.55 -0.05 8.01
CA ASN A 281 -31.15 -0.75 6.87
C ASN A 281 -30.62 -0.24 5.51
N PRO A 282 -29.31 -0.34 5.26
CA PRO A 282 -28.74 0.05 3.97
C PRO A 282 -29.39 -0.75 2.83
N SER A 283 -29.57 -0.12 1.67
CA SER A 283 -30.04 -0.81 0.48
C SER A 283 -29.04 -1.89 0.03
N GLU A 284 -29.51 -2.91 -0.69
CA GLU A 284 -28.62 -3.92 -1.28
C GLU A 284 -27.59 -3.30 -2.21
N GLN A 285 -27.97 -2.24 -2.94
CA GLN A 285 -27.08 -1.52 -3.83
C GLN A 285 -25.96 -0.82 -3.03
N MET A 286 -26.28 -0.12 -1.95
CA MET A 286 -25.32 0.53 -1.07
C MET A 286 -24.34 -0.49 -0.47
N LEU A 287 -24.83 -1.61 0.08
CA LEU A 287 -23.97 -2.70 0.58
C LEU A 287 -23.04 -3.26 -0.51
N SER A 288 -23.55 -3.37 -1.74
CA SER A 288 -22.78 -3.82 -2.90
C SER A 288 -21.69 -2.82 -3.26
N ASN A 289 -22.02 -1.53 -3.35
CA ASN A 289 -21.06 -0.47 -3.69
C ASN A 289 -19.91 -0.42 -2.66
N TYR A 290 -20.22 -0.35 -1.37
CA TYR A 290 -19.20 -0.35 -0.31
C TYR A 290 -18.35 -1.61 -0.35
N SER A 291 -18.94 -2.78 -0.56
CA SER A 291 -18.21 -4.05 -0.65
C SER A 291 -17.29 -4.10 -1.86
N GLN A 292 -17.74 -3.63 -3.03
CA GLN A 292 -16.94 -3.59 -4.25
C GLN A 292 -15.82 -2.53 -4.16
N LEU A 293 -16.10 -1.36 -3.58
CA LEU A 293 -15.07 -0.35 -3.32
C LEU A 293 -13.94 -0.91 -2.46
N ILE A 294 -14.26 -1.67 -1.40
CA ILE A 294 -13.28 -2.36 -0.57
C ILE A 294 -12.54 -3.43 -1.37
N GLU A 295 -13.27 -4.32 -2.04
CA GLU A 295 -12.70 -5.46 -2.75
C GLU A 295 -11.69 -5.03 -3.83
N TYR A 296 -12.04 -4.00 -4.61
CA TYR A 296 -11.21 -3.53 -5.72
C TYR A 296 -10.11 -2.55 -5.30
N SER A 297 -10.17 -2.02 -4.07
CA SER A 297 -9.14 -1.16 -3.51
C SER A 297 -8.16 -1.93 -2.63
N ILE A 298 -8.49 -2.05 -1.35
CA ILE A 298 -7.63 -2.66 -0.32
C ILE A 298 -7.74 -4.19 -0.24
N GLY A 299 -8.69 -4.78 -0.99
CA GLY A 299 -9.08 -6.18 -0.85
C GLY A 299 -9.69 -6.46 0.52
N SER A 300 -9.97 -7.73 0.78
CA SER A 300 -10.56 -8.15 2.06
C SER A 300 -9.53 -8.21 3.21
N ASN A 301 -8.65 -7.19 3.32
CA ASN A 301 -7.66 -7.11 4.40
C ASN A 301 -8.25 -6.42 5.63
N PRO A 302 -8.44 -7.13 6.77
CA PRO A 302 -9.06 -6.58 7.97
C PRO A 302 -8.40 -5.33 8.54
N GLY A 303 -7.06 -5.30 8.56
CA GLY A 303 -6.31 -4.16 9.07
C GLY A 303 -6.46 -2.92 8.19
N ALA A 304 -6.48 -3.09 6.87
CA ALA A 304 -6.71 -2.01 5.92
C ALA A 304 -8.15 -1.49 6.03
N MET A 305 -9.15 -2.37 6.17
CA MET A 305 -10.55 -1.99 6.38
C MET A 305 -10.74 -1.17 7.66
N LYS A 306 -10.14 -1.60 8.78
CA LYS A 306 -10.19 -0.84 10.04
C LYS A 306 -9.61 0.57 9.87
N ARG A 307 -8.52 0.72 9.13
CA ARG A 307 -7.92 2.04 8.85
C ARG A 307 -8.85 2.94 8.04
N ILE A 308 -9.47 2.43 6.97
CA ILE A 308 -10.47 3.20 6.21
C ILE A 308 -11.63 3.61 7.10
N PHE A 309 -12.18 2.69 7.88
CA PHE A 309 -13.32 2.98 8.75
C PHE A 309 -12.98 4.01 9.81
N ASN A 310 -11.79 3.94 10.41
CA ASN A 310 -11.35 4.93 11.38
C ASN A 310 -11.11 6.30 10.75
N ALA A 311 -10.49 6.36 9.56
CA ALA A 311 -10.33 7.60 8.80
C ALA A 311 -11.69 8.21 8.43
N TYR A 312 -12.63 7.38 7.98
CA TYR A 312 -13.99 7.79 7.68
C TYR A 312 -14.69 8.37 8.92
N LEU A 313 -14.64 7.66 10.06
CA LEU A 313 -15.25 8.13 11.31
C LEU A 313 -14.68 9.47 11.78
N LEU A 314 -13.37 9.66 11.63
CA LEU A 314 -12.72 10.94 11.92
C LEU A 314 -13.25 12.05 11.01
N LEU A 315 -13.21 11.85 9.69
CA LEU A 315 -13.63 12.85 8.72
C LEU A 315 -15.13 13.14 8.80
N SER A 316 -15.97 12.14 9.06
CA SER A 316 -17.40 12.34 9.26
C SER A 316 -17.72 13.24 10.46
N LYS A 317 -16.85 13.30 11.47
CA LYS A 317 -16.97 14.28 12.58
C LYS A 317 -16.55 15.68 12.16
N VAL A 318 -15.50 15.80 11.36
CA VAL A 318 -15.06 17.09 10.83
C VAL A 318 -16.12 17.70 9.91
N THR A 319 -16.75 16.89 9.07
CA THR A 319 -17.78 17.35 8.13
C THR A 319 -19.11 17.66 8.81
N LYS A 320 -19.49 16.91 9.86
CA LYS A 320 -20.69 17.24 10.68
C LYS A 320 -20.63 18.63 11.33
N ILE A 321 -19.45 19.18 11.55
CA ILE A 321 -19.28 20.56 12.01
C ILE A 321 -19.73 21.55 10.93
N LYS A 322 -19.72 21.16 9.64
CA LYS A 322 -20.09 22.00 8.48
C LYS A 322 -21.57 21.85 8.07
N GLY A 323 -22.31 20.85 8.58
CA GLY A 323 -23.72 20.61 8.24
C GLY A 323 -24.12 19.13 8.24
N GLU A 324 -25.41 18.84 7.97
CA GLU A 324 -25.90 17.47 7.79
C GLU A 324 -25.42 16.92 6.44
N GLN A 325 -24.89 15.70 6.45
CA GLN A 325 -24.45 14.99 5.24
C GLN A 325 -25.56 14.08 4.73
N SER A 326 -25.78 14.10 3.43
CA SER A 326 -26.63 13.12 2.73
C SER A 326 -25.98 11.73 2.74
N ASP A 327 -26.73 10.69 2.44
CA ASP A 327 -26.16 9.34 2.28
C ASP A 327 -25.21 9.27 1.08
N TRP A 328 -25.46 10.07 0.04
CA TRP A 328 -24.56 10.23 -1.10
C TRP A 328 -23.20 10.83 -0.69
N ASP A 329 -23.18 11.91 0.13
CA ASP A 329 -21.93 12.50 0.63
C ASP A 329 -21.11 11.48 1.42
N LYS A 330 -21.81 10.64 2.21
CA LYS A 330 -21.15 9.58 3.00
C LYS A 330 -20.53 8.51 2.12
N GLU A 331 -21.25 8.08 1.07
CA GLU A 331 -20.76 7.06 0.13
C GLU A 331 -19.58 7.58 -0.70
N MET A 332 -19.67 8.83 -1.17
CA MET A 332 -18.60 9.49 -1.91
C MET A 332 -17.33 9.69 -1.05
N LEU A 333 -17.47 10.13 0.22
CA LEU A 333 -16.36 10.23 1.14
C LEU A 333 -15.67 8.87 1.34
N PHE A 334 -16.44 7.81 1.45
CA PHE A 334 -15.90 6.46 1.58
C PHE A 334 -15.15 6.02 0.32
N ALA A 335 -15.71 6.27 -0.85
CA ALA A 335 -15.08 5.97 -2.14
C ALA A 335 -13.75 6.70 -2.31
N VAL A 336 -13.70 8.00 -1.97
CA VAL A 336 -12.48 8.81 -2.01
C VAL A 336 -11.43 8.29 -1.03
N LEU A 337 -11.79 7.84 0.16
CA LEU A 337 -10.85 7.24 1.10
C LEU A 337 -10.28 5.90 0.59
N CYS A 338 -11.11 5.09 -0.06
CA CYS A 338 -10.63 3.87 -0.73
C CYS A 338 -9.62 4.19 -1.84
N LEU A 339 -9.90 5.22 -2.64
CA LEU A 339 -8.99 5.72 -3.67
C LEU A 339 -7.67 6.19 -3.06
N GLN A 340 -7.73 7.01 -2.01
CA GLN A 340 -6.56 7.58 -1.32
C GLN A 340 -5.61 6.49 -0.78
N LEU A 341 -6.17 5.44 -0.17
CA LEU A 341 -5.36 4.39 0.47
C LEU A 341 -4.78 3.37 -0.51
N SER A 342 -5.42 3.16 -1.65
CA SER A 342 -5.02 2.09 -2.57
C SER A 342 -4.37 2.59 -3.84
N PHE A 343 -4.80 3.74 -4.32
CA PHE A 343 -4.37 4.35 -5.56
C PHE A 343 -3.88 5.78 -5.31
N GLU A 344 -2.93 5.89 -4.38
CA GLU A 344 -2.42 7.17 -3.87
C GLU A 344 -1.97 8.11 -5.00
N GLU A 345 -1.29 7.59 -6.03
CA GLU A 345 -0.84 8.42 -7.14
C GLU A 345 -2.01 9.04 -7.92
N LEU A 346 -3.09 8.27 -8.13
CA LEU A 346 -4.29 8.78 -8.80
C LEU A 346 -5.02 9.78 -7.90
N TYR A 347 -5.15 9.49 -6.60
CA TYR A 347 -5.72 10.42 -5.63
C TYR A 347 -4.96 11.75 -5.61
N LEU A 348 -3.62 11.72 -5.53
CA LEU A 348 -2.78 12.92 -5.54
C LEU A 348 -2.88 13.69 -6.86
N TYR A 349 -3.01 12.98 -7.99
CA TYR A 349 -3.24 13.59 -9.29
C TYR A 349 -4.58 14.34 -9.30
N LEU A 350 -5.66 13.72 -8.84
CA LEU A 350 -6.98 14.33 -8.74
C LEU A 350 -6.97 15.55 -7.80
N ALA A 351 -6.39 15.41 -6.62
CA ALA A 351 -6.30 16.48 -5.62
C ALA A 351 -5.51 17.71 -6.14
N LYS A 352 -4.46 17.49 -6.94
CA LYS A 352 -3.65 18.58 -7.52
C LYS A 352 -4.31 19.26 -8.72
N ASN A 353 -5.20 18.57 -9.42
CA ASN A 353 -5.84 19.06 -10.64
C ASN A 353 -7.35 19.21 -10.47
N LEU A 354 -7.79 19.65 -9.28
CA LEU A 354 -9.21 19.82 -8.94
C LEU A 354 -9.98 20.69 -9.93
N ASP A 355 -9.33 21.73 -10.50
CA ASP A 355 -9.96 22.60 -11.50
C ASP A 355 -10.16 21.87 -12.86
N GLU A 356 -9.28 20.92 -13.20
CA GLU A 356 -9.43 20.07 -14.39
C GLU A 356 -10.49 18.99 -14.18
N CYS A 357 -10.73 18.56 -12.93
CA CYS A 357 -11.79 17.61 -12.58
C CYS A 357 -13.21 18.14 -12.87
N ASN A 358 -13.35 19.44 -13.13
CA ASN A 358 -14.62 20.06 -13.54
C ASN A 358 -14.94 19.87 -15.04
N SER A 359 -14.03 19.40 -15.84
CA SER A 359 -14.34 19.18 -17.23
C SER A 359 -15.03 17.82 -17.37
N GLN A 360 -16.20 17.81 -17.97
CA GLN A 360 -16.90 16.60 -18.39
C GLN A 360 -15.96 15.65 -19.15
N GLU A 361 -15.06 16.21 -19.95
CA GLU A 361 -14.01 15.52 -20.68
C GLU A 361 -13.01 14.78 -19.79
N PHE A 362 -12.67 15.31 -18.61
CA PHE A 362 -11.78 14.64 -17.64
C PHE A 362 -12.45 13.40 -17.03
N MET A 363 -13.73 13.50 -16.70
CA MET A 363 -14.48 12.40 -16.12
C MET A 363 -14.81 11.33 -17.17
N GLU A 364 -15.12 11.71 -18.41
CA GLU A 364 -15.25 10.77 -19.54
C GLU A 364 -13.96 9.95 -19.75
N ARG A 365 -12.80 10.54 -19.50
CA ARG A 365 -11.51 9.82 -19.55
C ARG A 365 -11.34 8.82 -18.40
N LEU A 366 -11.79 9.17 -17.20
CA LEU A 366 -11.81 8.22 -16.08
C LEU A 366 -12.77 7.06 -16.35
N TYR A 367 -13.90 7.31 -17.02
CA TYR A 367 -14.83 6.27 -17.49
C TYR A 367 -14.19 5.36 -18.55
N ASN A 368 -13.36 5.90 -19.42
CA ASN A 368 -12.82 5.20 -20.59
C ASN A 368 -11.39 4.68 -20.39
N ILE A 369 -10.95 4.46 -19.13
CA ILE A 369 -9.63 3.87 -18.85
C ILE A 369 -9.44 2.50 -19.56
N ASP A 370 -10.51 1.74 -19.80
CA ASP A 370 -10.47 0.48 -20.56
C ASP A 370 -10.06 0.66 -22.03
N SER A 371 -10.37 1.80 -22.66
CA SER A 371 -10.03 2.03 -24.07
C SER A 371 -8.54 2.27 -24.34
N TYR A 372 -7.74 2.49 -23.29
CA TYR A 372 -6.29 2.67 -23.40
C TYR A 372 -5.50 1.35 -23.53
N ARG A 373 -6.13 0.21 -23.27
CA ARG A 373 -5.48 -1.10 -23.31
C ARG A 373 -5.35 -1.66 -24.72
N ASP A 374 -6.30 -1.33 -25.61
CA ASP A 374 -6.33 -1.83 -26.99
C ASP A 374 -5.45 -1.00 -27.94
N ALA A 375 -4.91 0.14 -27.50
CA ALA A 375 -4.07 1.01 -28.30
C ALA A 375 -2.56 0.63 -28.30
N GLU A 376 -2.13 -0.33 -27.49
CA GLU A 376 -0.73 -0.77 -27.47
C GLU A 376 -0.34 -1.77 -28.56
N ASP A 377 -1.31 -2.38 -29.28
CA ASP A 377 -1.04 -3.48 -30.24
C ASP A 377 -1.18 -3.12 -31.72
N GLY A 378 -1.25 -1.87 -32.11
CA GLY A 378 -1.18 -1.52 -33.53
C GLY A 378 -1.89 -0.24 -33.91
N ASP A 379 -1.14 0.71 -34.22
CA ASP A 379 -1.28 1.89 -35.05
C ASP A 379 -0.83 3.17 -34.34
N GLU A 380 0.41 3.55 -34.66
CA GLU A 380 1.01 4.84 -34.26
C GLU A 380 0.27 6.05 -34.87
N ASP A 381 -0.78 5.84 -35.69
CA ASP A 381 -1.46 6.87 -36.46
C ASP A 381 -2.88 7.25 -35.97
N ASN A 382 -3.38 6.67 -34.87
CA ASN A 382 -4.66 7.10 -34.32
C ASN A 382 -4.49 8.23 -33.29
N GLU A 383 -4.03 9.38 -33.76
CA GLU A 383 -3.79 10.63 -33.00
C GLU A 383 -5.08 11.39 -32.63
N SER A 384 -6.23 10.75 -32.47
CA SER A 384 -7.50 11.46 -32.24
C SER A 384 -7.77 11.84 -30.78
N SER A 385 -6.89 11.52 -29.82
CA SER A 385 -7.00 12.04 -28.46
C SER A 385 -5.93 13.08 -28.19
N ILE A 386 -6.26 14.33 -28.40
CA ILE A 386 -5.42 15.53 -28.20
C ILE A 386 -4.91 15.69 -26.74
N LEU A 387 -5.43 14.91 -25.86
CA LEU A 387 -5.07 14.85 -24.44
C LEU A 387 -4.85 13.39 -24.02
N THR A 388 -3.94 12.70 -24.68
CA THR A 388 -3.37 11.47 -24.10
C THR A 388 -2.69 11.88 -22.81
N ASP A 389 -3.36 11.64 -21.70
CA ASP A 389 -2.84 12.02 -20.41
C ASP A 389 -1.63 11.15 -20.08
N ASP A 390 -0.45 11.63 -20.47
CA ASP A 390 0.83 10.99 -20.16
C ASP A 390 0.97 10.73 -18.64
N ASN A 391 0.24 11.48 -17.81
CA ASN A 391 0.23 11.27 -16.35
C ASN A 391 -0.57 10.03 -15.96
N LEU A 392 -1.74 9.78 -16.56
CA LEU A 392 -2.49 8.54 -16.34
C LEU A 392 -1.73 7.32 -16.87
N LYS A 393 -1.05 7.45 -18.00
CA LYS A 393 -0.13 6.41 -18.51
C LYS A 393 1.05 6.19 -17.58
N LEU A 394 1.63 7.25 -17.01
CA LEU A 394 2.71 7.15 -16.02
C LEU A 394 2.24 6.52 -14.71
N ILE A 395 1.02 6.84 -14.26
CA ILE A 395 0.39 6.23 -13.10
C ILE A 395 0.16 4.74 -13.37
N GLY A 396 -0.40 4.39 -14.53
CA GLY A 396 -0.63 3.00 -14.94
C GLY A 396 0.65 2.17 -15.00
N LYS A 397 1.78 2.74 -15.43
CA LYS A 397 3.09 2.08 -15.46
C LYS A 397 3.68 1.78 -14.08
N LYS A 398 3.22 2.45 -13.02
CA LYS A 398 3.65 2.19 -11.63
C LYS A 398 2.92 1.00 -11.01
N TYR A 399 1.81 0.57 -11.58
CA TYR A 399 1.01 -0.52 -11.07
C TYR A 399 1.30 -1.81 -11.84
N ASP A 400 1.35 -2.93 -11.11
CA ASP A 400 1.34 -4.24 -11.73
C ASP A 400 -0.01 -4.53 -12.39
N ASP A 401 -0.05 -5.55 -13.25
CA ASP A 401 -1.26 -5.92 -14.00
C ASP A 401 -2.46 -6.22 -13.10
N GLN A 402 -2.25 -6.75 -11.90
CA GLN A 402 -3.33 -7.06 -10.97
C GLN A 402 -3.89 -5.78 -10.35
N LYS A 403 -3.01 -4.88 -9.92
CA LYS A 403 -3.40 -3.59 -9.34
C LYS A 403 -4.09 -2.72 -10.38
N LEU A 404 -3.63 -2.78 -11.63
CA LEU A 404 -4.26 -2.08 -12.74
C LEU A 404 -5.68 -2.61 -13.02
N ARG A 405 -5.86 -3.94 -13.11
CA ARG A 405 -7.21 -4.54 -13.24
C ARG A 405 -8.14 -4.15 -12.10
N ASN A 406 -7.62 -4.11 -10.88
CA ASN A 406 -8.40 -3.70 -9.72
C ASN A 406 -8.79 -2.21 -9.79
N LEU A 407 -7.86 -1.34 -10.25
CA LEU A 407 -8.14 0.06 -10.49
C LEU A 407 -9.29 0.26 -11.49
N LEU A 408 -9.29 -0.45 -12.62
CA LEU A 408 -10.34 -0.36 -13.62
C LEU A 408 -11.72 -0.74 -13.04
N LYS A 409 -11.78 -1.86 -12.30
CA LYS A 409 -13.01 -2.28 -11.63
C LYS A 409 -13.45 -1.28 -10.55
N PHE A 410 -12.49 -0.76 -9.80
CA PHE A 410 -12.73 0.26 -8.80
C PHE A 410 -13.33 1.52 -9.41
N MET A 411 -12.74 2.02 -10.51
CA MET A 411 -13.21 3.23 -11.18
C MET A 411 -14.63 3.10 -11.72
N ASN A 412 -15.02 1.91 -12.21
CA ASN A 412 -16.38 1.66 -12.64
C ASN A 412 -17.43 1.80 -11.51
N VAL A 413 -17.05 1.46 -10.26
CA VAL A 413 -17.92 1.67 -9.09
C VAL A 413 -17.81 3.12 -8.61
N PHE A 414 -16.60 3.65 -8.55
CA PHE A 414 -16.30 4.99 -8.06
C PHE A 414 -17.08 6.07 -8.81
N VAL A 415 -17.11 5.98 -10.13
CA VAL A 415 -17.83 6.95 -10.96
C VAL A 415 -19.34 6.87 -10.74
N LYS A 416 -19.91 5.66 -10.61
CA LYS A 416 -21.33 5.48 -10.29
C LYS A 416 -21.72 6.05 -8.91
N VAL A 417 -20.76 6.12 -7.99
CA VAL A 417 -20.97 6.75 -6.69
C VAL A 417 -20.97 8.28 -6.80
N ILE A 418 -20.17 8.84 -7.73
CA ILE A 418 -20.14 10.29 -7.96
C ILE A 418 -21.37 10.74 -8.74
N ASP A 419 -21.74 10.01 -9.80
CA ASP A 419 -22.93 10.23 -10.63
C ASP A 419 -24.18 9.80 -9.84
N GLN A 420 -24.75 10.74 -9.07
CA GLN A 420 -25.86 10.50 -8.17
C GLN A 420 -27.16 10.10 -8.90
N ASN A 421 -27.38 10.70 -10.06
CA ASN A 421 -28.60 10.51 -10.84
C ASN A 421 -28.49 9.35 -11.85
N CYS A 422 -27.30 8.78 -12.00
CA CYS A 422 -26.99 7.66 -12.91
C CYS A 422 -27.36 7.96 -14.38
N ASP A 423 -27.20 9.21 -14.84
CA ASP A 423 -27.48 9.59 -16.22
C ASP A 423 -26.25 9.46 -17.15
N GLY A 424 -25.09 9.17 -16.59
CA GLY A 424 -23.82 9.00 -17.31
C GLY A 424 -23.08 10.31 -17.55
N ASP A 425 -23.61 11.43 -17.06
CA ASP A 425 -23.00 12.74 -17.07
C ASP A 425 -22.78 13.23 -15.62
N LEU A 426 -21.85 14.14 -15.40
CA LEU A 426 -21.64 14.73 -14.09
C LEU A 426 -22.07 16.19 -14.09
N SER A 427 -23.09 16.47 -13.32
CA SER A 427 -23.57 17.83 -13.10
C SER A 427 -22.56 18.68 -12.35
N GLU A 428 -22.69 20.01 -12.43
CA GLU A 428 -21.85 20.94 -11.69
C GLU A 428 -21.95 20.74 -10.16
N ASP A 429 -23.14 20.36 -9.67
CA ASP A 429 -23.36 20.08 -8.24
C ASP A 429 -22.63 18.81 -7.78
N GLU A 430 -22.65 17.74 -8.56
CA GLU A 430 -21.93 16.49 -8.28
C GLU A 430 -20.42 16.70 -8.30
N LEU A 431 -19.89 17.48 -9.24
CA LEU A 431 -18.48 17.84 -9.30
C LEU A 431 -18.05 18.71 -8.12
N ASN A 432 -18.89 19.67 -7.71
CA ASN A 432 -18.62 20.50 -6.54
C ASN A 432 -18.66 19.69 -5.24
N GLY A 433 -19.58 18.73 -5.12
CA GLY A 433 -19.64 17.77 -4.04
C GLY A 433 -18.35 16.93 -3.96
N PHE A 434 -17.91 16.39 -5.10
CA PHE A 434 -16.67 15.63 -5.20
C PHE A 434 -15.44 16.43 -4.79
N LYS A 435 -15.33 17.70 -5.24
CA LYS A 435 -14.26 18.61 -4.81
C LYS A 435 -14.24 18.80 -3.30
N GLY A 436 -15.41 19.07 -2.72
CA GLY A 436 -15.53 19.26 -1.28
C GLY A 436 -15.07 18.03 -0.49
N VAL A 437 -15.30 16.83 -1.01
CA VAL A 437 -14.86 15.57 -0.38
C VAL A 437 -13.35 15.38 -0.55
N ILE A 438 -12.76 15.67 -1.71
CA ILE A 438 -11.31 15.63 -1.91
C ILE A 438 -10.58 16.58 -0.93
N ASP A 439 -11.08 17.80 -0.79
CA ASP A 439 -10.50 18.78 0.16
C ASP A 439 -10.51 18.26 1.60
N VAL A 440 -11.62 17.68 2.03
CA VAL A 440 -11.74 17.14 3.39
C VAL A 440 -10.86 15.89 3.57
N SER A 441 -10.79 15.01 2.59
CA SER A 441 -10.00 13.78 2.66
C SER A 441 -8.49 14.04 2.71
N SER A 442 -8.02 15.19 2.23
CA SER A 442 -6.61 15.58 2.28
C SER A 442 -6.04 15.60 3.70
N ILE A 443 -6.88 15.81 4.73
CA ILE A 443 -6.50 15.82 6.15
C ILE A 443 -5.96 14.46 6.61
N THR A 444 -6.38 13.36 5.98
CA THR A 444 -5.95 12.00 6.33
C THR A 444 -4.90 11.44 5.37
N ALA A 445 -4.42 12.24 4.41
CA ALA A 445 -3.35 11.82 3.51
C ALA A 445 -2.03 11.64 4.26
N ALA A 446 -1.36 10.52 4.04
CA ALA A 446 -0.10 10.19 4.71
C ALA A 446 1.10 11.00 4.19
N VAL A 447 0.93 11.82 3.16
CA VAL A 447 2.00 12.57 2.52
C VAL A 447 1.99 14.01 3.01
N ASP A 448 3.09 14.43 3.63
CA ASP A 448 3.33 15.78 4.19
C ASP A 448 3.30 16.95 3.18
N ASN A 449 3.01 16.70 1.90
CA ASN A 449 3.05 17.68 0.82
C ASN A 449 1.81 17.63 -0.09
N VAL A 450 0.62 17.44 0.47
CA VAL A 450 -0.57 18.02 -0.14
C VAL A 450 -0.65 19.47 0.36
N GLU A 451 0.34 20.29 0.02
CA GLU A 451 0.06 21.69 -0.14
C GLU A 451 -1.06 21.77 -1.18
N VAL A 452 -2.27 22.08 -0.70
CA VAL A 452 -3.33 22.67 -1.54
C VAL A 452 -2.62 23.86 -2.18
N SER A 453 -2.18 23.67 -3.41
CA SER A 453 -1.14 24.45 -4.03
C SER A 453 -1.54 25.91 -4.03
N ALA A 454 -0.74 26.74 -3.44
CA ALA A 454 -0.41 28.00 -4.06
C ALA A 454 -0.17 27.68 -5.55
N LYS A 455 -0.97 28.25 -6.46
CA LYS A 455 -0.96 28.03 -7.91
C LYS A 455 0.46 27.72 -8.39
N ALA A 456 0.69 26.51 -8.89
CA ALA A 456 1.96 26.20 -9.51
C ALA A 456 2.14 27.21 -10.64
N THR A 457 3.06 28.13 -10.51
CA THR A 457 3.41 29.08 -11.55
C THR A 457 4.23 28.35 -12.59
N TYR A 458 3.56 27.91 -13.65
CA TYR A 458 4.26 27.38 -14.81
C TYR A 458 4.91 28.53 -15.55
N SER A 459 6.17 28.36 -15.93
CA SER A 459 6.88 29.33 -16.74
C SER A 459 6.76 28.99 -18.23
N GLU A 460 6.90 30.02 -19.07
CA GLU A 460 7.01 29.82 -20.51
C GLU A 460 8.22 28.94 -20.87
N GLU A 461 9.29 29.05 -20.12
CA GLU A 461 10.51 28.27 -20.25
C GLU A 461 10.24 26.76 -20.12
N ASP A 462 9.37 26.37 -19.18
CA ASP A 462 8.98 24.96 -18.97
C ASP A 462 8.31 24.36 -20.22
N HIS A 463 7.59 25.19 -20.98
CA HIS A 463 6.94 24.78 -22.23
C HIS A 463 7.94 24.72 -23.40
N LEU A 464 8.82 25.71 -23.51
CA LEU A 464 9.82 25.77 -24.56
C LEU A 464 10.75 24.55 -24.53
N GLN A 465 11.18 24.12 -23.32
CA GLN A 465 12.07 22.96 -23.15
C GLN A 465 11.49 21.63 -23.69
N ARG A 466 10.16 21.56 -23.90
CA ARG A 466 9.48 20.36 -24.44
C ARG A 466 9.67 20.18 -25.94
N SER A 467 10.19 21.17 -26.65
CA SER A 467 10.30 21.19 -28.11
C SER A 467 11.71 21.47 -28.60
N LEU A 468 11.99 21.07 -29.84
CA LEU A 468 13.25 21.37 -30.52
C LEU A 468 13.43 22.88 -30.73
N PRO A 469 14.67 23.41 -30.77
CA PRO A 469 14.94 24.84 -30.94
C PRO A 469 14.22 25.48 -32.17
N GLN A 470 14.10 24.73 -33.24
CA GLN A 470 13.39 25.19 -34.46
C GLN A 470 11.90 25.46 -34.17
N ILE A 471 11.28 24.59 -33.39
CA ILE A 471 9.88 24.69 -32.99
C ILE A 471 9.68 25.85 -32.02
N GLN A 472 10.62 26.08 -31.12
CA GLN A 472 10.62 27.23 -30.20
C GLN A 472 10.61 28.54 -30.96
N GLN A 473 11.40 28.66 -32.04
CA GLN A 473 11.47 29.86 -32.88
C GLN A 473 10.13 30.20 -33.54
N ILE A 474 9.41 29.20 -34.02
CA ILE A 474 8.07 29.40 -34.61
C ILE A 474 7.12 30.08 -33.61
N TYR A 475 7.11 29.58 -32.38
CA TYR A 475 6.28 30.19 -31.33
C TYR A 475 6.75 31.58 -30.96
N LEU A 476 8.05 31.80 -30.80
CA LEU A 476 8.60 33.10 -30.38
C LEU A 476 8.27 34.18 -31.44
N HIS A 477 8.40 33.88 -32.71
CA HIS A 477 8.00 34.81 -33.79
C HIS A 477 6.49 35.06 -33.80
N LEU A 478 5.65 34.03 -33.56
CA LEU A 478 4.19 34.23 -33.45
C LEU A 478 3.87 35.11 -32.23
N LYS A 479 4.55 34.88 -31.09
CA LYS A 479 4.38 35.64 -29.85
C LYS A 479 4.73 37.13 -30.08
N GLU A 480 5.84 37.44 -30.74
CA GLU A 480 6.22 38.82 -31.09
C GLU A 480 5.11 39.53 -31.85
N LYS A 481 4.48 38.86 -32.83
CA LYS A 481 3.36 39.42 -33.58
C LYS A 481 2.13 39.61 -32.71
N VAL A 482 1.76 38.65 -31.87
CA VAL A 482 0.61 38.73 -30.98
C VAL A 482 0.78 39.86 -29.95
N LEU A 483 1.99 40.11 -29.50
CA LEU A 483 2.30 41.22 -28.56
C LEU A 483 2.11 42.60 -29.19
N THR A 484 1.95 42.72 -30.51
CA THR A 484 1.57 43.98 -31.18
C THR A 484 0.08 44.32 -31.01
N LEU A 485 -0.76 43.38 -30.57
CA LEU A 485 -2.16 43.60 -30.27
C LEU A 485 -2.34 44.18 -28.86
N ASP A 486 -3.29 45.10 -28.70
CA ASP A 486 -3.53 45.81 -27.44
C ASP A 486 -4.03 44.87 -26.33
N ASN A 487 -3.59 45.08 -25.10
CA ASN A 487 -4.04 44.39 -23.88
C ASN A 487 -3.89 42.85 -23.94
N THR A 488 -2.92 42.34 -24.70
CA THR A 488 -2.64 40.91 -24.75
C THR A 488 -1.72 40.50 -23.60
N SER A 489 -1.94 39.28 -23.10
CA SER A 489 -1.10 38.64 -22.11
C SER A 489 -0.97 37.16 -22.39
N PHE A 490 0.13 36.56 -21.89
CA PHE A 490 0.39 35.14 -22.00
C PHE A 490 0.33 34.52 -20.61
N ASP A 491 -0.47 33.47 -20.46
CA ASP A 491 -0.71 32.80 -19.19
C ASP A 491 -0.31 31.32 -19.32
N PRO A 492 0.94 30.96 -18.92
CA PRO A 492 1.39 29.58 -18.96
C PRO A 492 0.57 28.72 -17.99
N LYS A 493 -0.06 27.69 -18.51
CA LYS A 493 -0.75 26.64 -17.77
C LYS A 493 0.10 25.38 -17.78
N LYS A 494 -0.28 24.34 -17.06
CA LYS A 494 0.47 23.09 -16.98
C LYS A 494 0.79 22.46 -18.34
N VAL A 495 -0.15 22.53 -19.29
CA VAL A 495 -0.09 21.83 -20.57
C VAL A 495 0.12 22.79 -21.76
N TYR A 496 -0.43 23.98 -21.70
CA TYR A 496 -0.44 24.95 -22.79
C TYR A 496 -0.14 26.37 -22.29
N ILE A 497 0.12 27.28 -23.21
CA ILE A 497 0.20 28.70 -22.94
C ILE A 497 -1.06 29.35 -23.52
N ALA A 498 -1.89 29.98 -22.67
CA ALA A 498 -3.04 30.72 -23.11
C ALA A 498 -2.67 32.13 -23.55
N MET A 499 -3.16 32.57 -24.68
CA MET A 499 -3.11 33.95 -25.19
C MET A 499 -4.41 34.64 -24.78
N LYS A 500 -4.34 35.72 -24.02
CA LYS A 500 -5.49 36.39 -23.42
C LYS A 500 -5.57 37.85 -23.85
N VAL A 501 -6.81 38.36 -23.96
CA VAL A 501 -7.13 39.78 -24.05
C VAL A 501 -8.13 40.13 -22.96
N LYS A 502 -7.86 41.15 -22.16
CA LYS A 502 -8.70 41.59 -21.02
C LYS A 502 -9.07 40.42 -20.06
N GLY A 503 -8.21 39.43 -19.93
CA GLY A 503 -8.43 38.25 -19.07
C GLY A 503 -9.09 37.04 -19.75
N HIS A 504 -9.65 37.20 -20.97
CA HIS A 504 -10.30 36.11 -21.72
C HIS A 504 -9.35 35.48 -22.73
N SER A 505 -9.31 34.16 -22.77
CA SER A 505 -8.46 33.42 -23.71
C SER A 505 -9.05 33.45 -25.11
N PHE A 506 -8.23 33.81 -26.11
CA PHE A 506 -8.61 33.80 -27.53
C PHE A 506 -7.85 32.76 -28.35
N ALA A 507 -6.67 32.32 -27.87
CA ALA A 507 -5.91 31.25 -28.47
C ALA A 507 -5.10 30.52 -27.40
N THR A 508 -4.69 29.26 -27.69
CA THR A 508 -3.79 28.49 -26.85
C THR A 508 -2.73 27.81 -27.71
N VAL A 509 -1.55 27.61 -27.10
CA VAL A 509 -0.41 26.97 -27.75
C VAL A 509 0.05 25.79 -26.93
N LEU A 510 0.11 24.62 -27.56
CA LEU A 510 0.61 23.38 -26.99
C LEU A 510 1.93 22.99 -27.65
N PHE A 511 2.96 22.75 -26.84
CA PHE A 511 4.28 22.37 -27.30
C PHE A 511 4.45 20.85 -27.36
N ARG A 512 4.94 20.35 -28.50
CA ARG A 512 5.39 18.97 -28.68
C ARG A 512 6.81 18.96 -29.23
N LYS A 513 7.51 17.84 -29.12
CA LYS A 513 8.93 17.73 -29.49
C LYS A 513 9.24 18.26 -30.91
N LYS A 514 8.38 17.96 -31.89
CA LYS A 514 8.59 18.29 -33.32
C LYS A 514 7.51 19.19 -33.91
N LYS A 515 6.59 19.73 -33.13
CA LYS A 515 5.49 20.60 -33.60
C LYS A 515 4.93 21.49 -32.50
N VAL A 516 4.33 22.60 -32.90
CA VAL A 516 3.49 23.44 -32.03
C VAL A 516 2.07 23.32 -32.54
N ALA A 517 1.13 23.00 -31.63
CA ALA A 517 -0.30 23.01 -31.93
C ALA A 517 -0.90 24.33 -31.42
N LEU A 518 -1.51 25.07 -32.32
CA LEU A 518 -2.20 26.34 -32.09
C LEU A 518 -3.69 26.12 -32.18
N PHE A 519 -4.42 26.45 -31.13
CA PHE A 519 -5.87 26.39 -31.06
C PHE A 519 -6.45 27.79 -31.03
N LEU A 520 -7.49 28.05 -31.82
CA LEU A 520 -8.25 29.29 -31.74
C LEU A 520 -9.55 29.08 -30.97
N ILE A 521 -9.82 29.98 -30.05
CA ILE A 521 -11.00 29.97 -29.17
C ILE A 521 -12.02 30.97 -29.71
N MET A 522 -12.92 30.48 -30.55
CA MET A 522 -13.92 31.30 -31.20
C MET A 522 -15.14 30.43 -31.58
N PRO A 523 -16.29 31.05 -31.96
CA PRO A 523 -17.46 30.29 -32.38
C PRO A 523 -17.17 29.38 -33.57
N PHE A 524 -17.64 28.13 -33.52
CA PHE A 524 -17.53 27.22 -34.68
C PHE A 524 -18.22 27.79 -35.90
N GLY A 525 -17.52 27.83 -37.04
CA GLY A 525 -17.99 28.42 -38.31
C GLY A 525 -17.65 29.90 -38.46
N ALA A 526 -17.02 30.56 -37.48
CA ALA A 526 -16.71 32.00 -37.56
C ALA A 526 -15.34 32.32 -38.18
N LEU A 527 -14.41 31.35 -38.27
CA LEU A 527 -13.09 31.57 -38.87
C LEU A 527 -13.19 31.69 -40.39
N ASN A 528 -12.66 32.77 -40.91
CA ASN A 528 -12.44 32.96 -42.35
C ASN A 528 -10.98 32.56 -42.68
N ASP A 529 -10.78 31.33 -43.13
CA ASP A 529 -9.48 30.73 -43.48
C ASP A 529 -9.45 30.34 -44.97
N PRO A 530 -9.16 31.27 -45.89
CA PRO A 530 -9.15 31.00 -47.31
C PRO A 530 -8.14 29.96 -47.79
N LYS A 531 -7.08 29.70 -46.99
CA LYS A 531 -6.05 28.71 -47.31
C LYS A 531 -6.35 27.34 -46.69
N GLU A 532 -7.43 27.22 -45.91
CA GLU A 532 -7.85 25.99 -45.23
C GLU A 532 -6.73 25.33 -44.42
N LEU A 533 -5.89 26.14 -43.75
CA LEU A 533 -4.78 25.64 -42.95
C LEU A 533 -5.24 25.11 -41.59
N PHE A 534 -6.38 25.61 -41.06
CA PHE A 534 -6.90 25.21 -39.77
C PHE A 534 -7.91 24.07 -39.90
N SER A 535 -7.65 22.98 -39.22
CA SER A 535 -8.61 21.90 -39.07
C SER A 535 -9.75 22.31 -38.14
N LYS A 536 -11.00 22.00 -38.54
CA LYS A 536 -12.19 22.22 -37.72
C LYS A 536 -12.36 21.04 -36.76
N ILE A 537 -12.23 21.29 -35.45
CA ILE A 537 -12.33 20.25 -34.41
C ILE A 537 -13.64 20.36 -33.61
N GLY A 538 -14.30 21.51 -33.61
CA GLY A 538 -15.61 21.71 -33.00
C GLY A 538 -16.72 21.05 -33.79
N THR A 539 -17.81 20.67 -33.14
CA THR A 539 -18.96 19.99 -33.75
C THR A 539 -20.26 20.80 -33.71
N VAL A 540 -20.35 21.81 -32.85
CA VAL A 540 -21.59 22.61 -32.66
C VAL A 540 -21.41 24.02 -33.22
N GLN A 541 -22.14 24.35 -34.27
CA GLN A 541 -22.09 25.65 -34.91
C GLN A 541 -22.50 26.78 -33.95
N GLY A 542 -21.71 27.85 -33.90
CA GLY A 542 -21.93 29.00 -33.04
C GLY A 542 -21.43 28.83 -31.58
N LYS A 543 -21.13 27.62 -31.11
CA LYS A 543 -20.57 27.39 -29.77
C LYS A 543 -19.13 27.90 -29.73
N VAL A 544 -18.80 28.73 -28.74
CA VAL A 544 -17.43 29.21 -28.47
C VAL A 544 -16.63 28.09 -27.79
N GLY A 545 -15.42 27.86 -28.28
CA GLY A 545 -14.49 26.85 -27.71
C GLY A 545 -13.25 26.68 -28.57
N TRP A 546 -12.46 25.67 -28.32
CA TRP A 546 -11.30 25.27 -29.14
C TRP A 546 -11.78 24.60 -30.43
N ASN A 547 -12.24 25.40 -31.36
CA ASN A 547 -12.93 24.90 -32.54
C ASN A 547 -12.05 24.78 -33.78
N TYR A 548 -10.81 25.29 -33.71
CA TYR A 548 -9.89 25.30 -34.84
C TYR A 548 -8.48 24.97 -34.37
N LEU A 549 -7.81 24.07 -35.09
CA LEU A 549 -6.46 23.59 -34.80
C LEU A 549 -5.54 23.75 -35.98
N LEU A 550 -4.35 24.29 -35.75
CA LEU A 550 -3.24 24.30 -36.71
C LEU A 550 -2.00 23.66 -36.05
N GLU A 551 -1.41 22.66 -36.71
CA GLU A 551 -0.12 22.08 -36.29
C GLU A 551 1.01 22.67 -37.13
N MET A 552 1.96 23.36 -36.48
CA MET A 552 3.09 24.00 -37.13
C MET A 552 4.36 23.14 -36.88
N ARG A 553 5.00 22.66 -37.95
CA ARG A 553 6.22 21.82 -37.90
C ARG A 553 7.43 22.52 -38.51
N ASP A 554 7.21 23.39 -39.47
CA ASP A 554 8.20 24.15 -40.24
C ASP A 554 7.81 25.61 -40.33
N GLU A 555 8.62 26.45 -41.01
CA GLU A 555 8.27 27.85 -41.29
C GLU A 555 7.03 27.92 -42.18
N ILE A 556 5.87 28.01 -41.56
CA ILE A 556 4.61 28.38 -42.18
C ILE A 556 4.61 29.90 -42.36
N GLU A 557 3.84 30.44 -43.31
CA GLU A 557 3.59 31.88 -43.47
C GLU A 557 3.01 32.46 -42.16
N LEU A 558 3.86 32.80 -41.21
CA LEU A 558 3.45 33.28 -39.87
C LEU A 558 2.59 34.55 -39.93
N ASP A 559 2.73 35.35 -41.01
CA ASP A 559 1.86 36.49 -41.23
C ASP A 559 0.41 36.07 -41.44
N TYR A 560 0.18 35.00 -42.20
CA TYR A 560 -1.14 34.44 -42.42
C TYR A 560 -1.72 33.85 -41.12
N VAL A 561 -0.91 33.08 -40.41
CA VAL A 561 -1.32 32.49 -39.10
C VAL A 561 -1.71 33.60 -38.12
N PHE A 562 -0.94 34.67 -38.06
CA PHE A 562 -1.23 35.83 -37.23
C PHE A 562 -2.57 36.48 -37.57
N GLU A 563 -2.92 36.64 -38.87
CA GLU A 563 -4.22 37.17 -39.26
C GLU A 563 -5.38 36.26 -38.83
N MET A 564 -5.19 34.95 -38.78
CA MET A 564 -6.17 34.00 -38.24
C MET A 564 -6.33 34.14 -36.74
N VAL A 565 -5.20 34.24 -35.99
CA VAL A 565 -5.18 34.51 -34.53
C VAL A 565 -5.86 35.83 -34.21
N LYS A 566 -5.67 36.86 -35.05
CA LYS A 566 -6.29 38.18 -34.90
C LYS A 566 -7.82 38.13 -35.04
N GLN A 567 -8.38 37.28 -35.88
CA GLN A 567 -9.84 37.10 -35.96
C GLN A 567 -10.38 36.59 -34.59
N SER A 568 -9.71 35.64 -33.95
CA SER A 568 -10.10 35.14 -32.64
C SER A 568 -9.94 36.22 -31.56
N TYR A 569 -8.85 36.99 -31.60
CA TYR A 569 -8.62 38.13 -30.70
C TYR A 569 -9.73 39.18 -30.86
N ASP A 570 -10.09 39.56 -32.10
CA ASP A 570 -11.12 40.58 -32.38
C ASP A 570 -12.50 40.16 -31.83
N ILE A 571 -12.83 38.88 -31.89
CA ILE A 571 -14.06 38.33 -31.29
C ILE A 571 -13.99 38.46 -29.77
N ALA A 572 -12.93 37.92 -29.13
CA ALA A 572 -12.77 37.95 -27.68
C ALA A 572 -12.66 39.39 -27.12
N ASN A 573 -12.15 40.34 -27.90
CA ASN A 573 -12.03 41.73 -27.51
C ASN A 573 -13.36 42.54 -27.64
N LYS A 574 -14.31 42.06 -28.50
CA LYS A 574 -15.62 42.69 -28.71
C LYS A 574 -16.69 42.24 -27.72
N ASP A 575 -16.59 41.00 -27.22
CA ASP A 575 -17.59 40.40 -26.32
C ASP A 575 -17.53 40.97 -24.88
N ASN A 576 -16.85 42.14 -24.71
CA ASN A 576 -16.76 42.86 -23.42
C ASN A 576 -16.98 44.36 -23.60
#